data_9e8cbcf73bbb188435559819104f2be6
#
_entry.id   9e8cbcf73bbb188435559819104f2be6
#
_cell.length_a   1.000
_cell.length_b   1.000
_cell.length_c   1.000
_cell.angle_alpha   90.00
_cell.angle_beta   90.00
_cell.angle_gamma   90.00
#
_symmetry.space_group_name_H-M   'P 1'
#
loop_
_entity.id
_entity.type
_entity.pdbx_description
1 polymer ?
#
loop_
_entity_poly.entity_id
_entity_poly.type
_entity_poly.pdbx_seq_one_letter_code
_entity_poly.pdbx_strand_id
1 'polypeptide(L)'
;LQSVEQNQDAIIVDLDEKRIRQDLSERGDKLKVASDEIFIPDPKTIKYTIGSQWKQRYLFDKDGELYISPAQYNVDSDKFVNYHEHDWDKRPWLKKCGGCHATGVDLEKKCFTEPGVGCEACHGKGSWHAALPSAKVYQKRDTIINPAKLTMGVSVQICGSCHNRGKSTKAKGSGWPVGYEPGKSLSSFYKSTSFEAGDVKHVYANEFAKGHHQQYIDWKQSRHFKAGVTCTSCHYSHELGMSPSRSQTYSKGDKGCMECHEKMNQVGAHAVHSFGNCVGCHMPKIAKSAESGDIHSHVFVTLLPKDTLENPKLPNSCQTCHQHKDEDLKDLQRRFDELSHRPPAQAAAVSTGE
;
A
#
# COMPACT_ATOMS: atom_id res chain seq x y z
N LEU A 1 5.85 10.29 7.56
CA LEU A 1 7.16 10.78 7.97
C LEU A 1 7.01 11.59 9.25
N GLN A 2 7.78 11.29 10.28
CA GLN A 2 7.78 12.01 11.55
C GLN A 2 9.21 12.48 11.85
N SER A 3 9.35 13.72 12.32
CA SER A 3 10.63 14.25 12.78
C SER A 3 10.92 13.73 14.18
N VAL A 4 12.11 13.18 14.39
CA VAL A 4 12.56 12.71 15.71
C VAL A 4 12.87 13.88 16.64
N GLU A 5 13.34 15.00 16.08
CA GLU A 5 13.59 16.23 16.85
C GLU A 5 12.29 16.84 17.41
N GLN A 6 11.19 16.81 16.64
CA GLN A 6 9.90 17.36 17.05
C GLN A 6 9.07 16.39 17.89
N ASN A 7 9.32 15.10 17.78
CA ASN A 7 8.62 14.04 18.49
C ASN A 7 9.60 12.95 18.91
N GLN A 8 9.99 12.95 20.18
CA GLN A 8 10.92 11.96 20.71
C GLN A 8 10.36 10.53 20.71
N ASP A 9 9.02 10.40 20.79
CA ASP A 9 8.33 9.09 20.71
C ASP A 9 8.14 8.61 19.25
N ALA A 10 8.71 9.30 18.27
CA ALA A 10 8.65 8.88 16.88
C ALA A 10 9.35 7.53 16.63
N ILE A 11 10.33 7.17 17.43
CA ILE A 11 11.00 5.87 17.41
C ILE A 11 10.23 4.93 18.33
N ILE A 12 9.60 3.89 17.77
CA ILE A 12 8.70 2.98 18.52
C ILE A 12 9.40 1.78 19.17
N VAL A 13 10.68 1.59 18.89
CA VAL A 13 11.49 0.50 19.44
C VAL A 13 12.93 0.97 19.67
N ASP A 14 13.57 0.46 20.70
CA ASP A 14 14.97 0.75 20.94
C ASP A 14 15.86 0.27 19.77
N LEU A 15 16.71 1.17 19.26
CA LEU A 15 17.64 0.91 18.18
C LEU A 15 18.97 0.32 18.72
N ASP A 16 18.85 -0.72 19.53
CA ASP A 16 20.02 -1.47 20.03
C ASP A 16 20.73 -2.21 18.88
N GLU A 17 21.96 -1.85 18.62
CA GLU A 17 22.77 -2.44 17.55
C GLU A 17 22.93 -3.96 17.72
N LYS A 18 23.07 -4.45 18.94
CA LYS A 18 23.22 -5.89 19.22
C LYS A 18 21.96 -6.66 18.81
N ARG A 19 20.78 -6.13 19.19
CA ARG A 19 19.49 -6.69 18.77
C ARG A 19 19.33 -6.65 17.26
N ILE A 20 19.64 -5.52 16.63
CA ILE A 20 19.54 -5.36 15.16
C ILE A 20 20.41 -6.40 14.45
N ARG A 21 21.66 -6.58 14.87
CA ARG A 21 22.58 -7.57 14.28
C ARG A 21 22.13 -9.00 14.51
N GLN A 22 21.61 -9.31 15.69
CA GLN A 22 21.03 -10.62 15.98
C GLN A 22 19.87 -10.93 15.04
N ASP A 23 18.88 -10.05 14.96
CA ASP A 23 17.72 -10.23 14.09
C ASP A 23 18.11 -10.36 12.61
N LEU A 24 19.08 -9.56 12.15
CA LEU A 24 19.58 -9.64 10.78
C LEU A 24 20.33 -10.95 10.50
N SER A 25 21.08 -11.49 11.47
CA SER A 25 21.79 -12.76 11.28
C SER A 25 20.84 -13.94 11.05
N GLU A 26 19.63 -13.90 11.62
CA GLU A 26 18.59 -14.90 11.42
C GLU A 26 17.98 -14.87 10.00
N ARG A 27 18.29 -13.84 9.19
CA ARG A 27 17.77 -13.73 7.82
C ARG A 27 18.44 -14.69 6.84
N GLY A 28 19.63 -15.16 7.13
CA GLY A 28 20.37 -16.12 6.31
C GLY A 28 20.45 -15.69 4.83
N ASP A 29 20.08 -16.57 3.92
CA ASP A 29 20.13 -16.36 2.46
C ASP A 29 19.27 -15.20 1.94
N LYS A 30 18.44 -14.58 2.78
CA LYS A 30 17.69 -13.36 2.41
C LYS A 30 18.55 -12.11 2.40
N LEU A 31 19.76 -12.17 2.96
CA LEU A 31 20.76 -11.11 2.92
C LEU A 31 21.58 -11.18 1.64
N LYS A 32 22.02 -10.03 1.15
CA LYS A 32 22.93 -9.92 -0.01
C LYS A 32 24.36 -9.53 0.38
N VAL A 33 24.54 -9.18 1.64
CA VAL A 33 25.83 -8.95 2.28
C VAL A 33 25.83 -9.66 3.63
N ALA A 34 26.99 -9.97 4.18
CA ALA A 34 27.09 -10.60 5.49
C ALA A 34 26.47 -9.72 6.58
N SER A 35 25.82 -10.31 7.58
CA SER A 35 25.08 -9.57 8.60
C SER A 35 25.94 -8.61 9.42
N ASP A 36 27.20 -8.94 9.64
CA ASP A 36 28.21 -8.12 10.32
C ASP A 36 28.72 -6.96 9.46
N GLU A 37 28.63 -7.07 8.13
CA GLU A 37 29.00 -6.01 7.18
C GLU A 37 27.88 -5.00 6.92
N ILE A 38 26.65 -5.29 7.37
CA ILE A 38 25.51 -4.37 7.16
C ILE A 38 25.77 -3.09 7.96
N PHE A 39 25.70 -1.96 7.25
CA PHE A 39 25.79 -0.64 7.88
C PHE A 39 24.59 -0.39 8.80
N ILE A 40 24.85 -0.04 10.04
CA ILE A 40 23.83 0.38 11.01
C ILE A 40 24.16 1.82 11.42
N PRO A 41 23.28 2.80 11.12
CA PRO A 41 23.53 4.18 11.52
C PRO A 41 23.47 4.34 13.04
N ASP A 42 24.30 5.23 13.60
CA ASP A 42 24.19 5.64 15.00
C ASP A 42 22.75 6.18 15.25
N PRO A 43 22.02 5.67 16.25
CA PRO A 43 20.67 6.14 16.59
C PRO A 43 20.57 7.66 16.73
N LYS A 44 21.60 8.33 17.20
CA LYS A 44 21.66 9.80 17.33
C LYS A 44 21.64 10.54 16.00
N THR A 45 21.97 9.88 14.90
CA THR A 45 21.95 10.46 13.56
C THR A 45 20.59 10.37 12.88
N ILE A 46 19.63 9.66 13.48
CA ILE A 46 18.28 9.49 12.92
C ILE A 46 17.54 10.82 13.01
N LYS A 47 17.11 11.31 11.86
CA LYS A 47 16.36 12.58 11.73
C LYS A 47 14.87 12.38 11.63
N TYR A 48 14.44 11.30 10.96
CA TYR A 48 13.02 11.02 10.72
C TYR A 48 12.73 9.53 10.81
N THR A 49 11.46 9.20 11.11
CA THR A 49 10.89 7.86 10.97
C THR A 49 9.81 7.82 9.91
N ILE A 50 9.63 6.64 9.27
CA ILE A 50 8.56 6.38 8.31
C ILE A 50 7.76 5.17 8.78
N GLY A 51 6.48 5.39 9.08
CA GLY A 51 5.56 4.36 9.53
C GLY A 51 5.70 4.02 11.02
N SER A 52 4.65 3.42 11.58
CA SER A 52 4.59 3.04 12.99
C SER A 52 3.64 1.87 13.27
N GLN A 53 2.80 1.46 12.31
CA GLN A 53 1.76 0.45 12.56
C GLN A 53 2.12 -0.97 12.07
N TRP A 54 2.79 -1.09 10.94
CA TRP A 54 3.21 -2.38 10.38
C TRP A 54 4.71 -2.54 10.35
N LYS A 55 5.40 -1.45 10.05
CA LYS A 55 6.85 -1.35 10.02
C LYS A 55 7.29 0.07 10.28
N GLN A 56 8.51 0.22 10.74
CA GLN A 56 9.17 1.50 10.86
C GLN A 56 10.52 1.49 10.17
N ARG A 57 10.82 2.55 9.43
CA ARG A 57 12.11 2.84 8.81
C ARG A 57 12.69 4.10 9.38
N TYR A 58 13.99 4.16 9.42
CA TYR A 58 14.76 5.23 10.05
C TYR A 58 15.56 5.97 8.98
N LEU A 59 15.43 7.29 8.94
CA LEU A 59 16.18 8.15 8.04
C LEU A 59 17.29 8.83 8.81
N PHE A 60 18.48 8.73 8.30
CA PHE A 60 19.66 9.41 8.82
C PHE A 60 20.26 10.34 7.76
N ASP A 61 20.95 11.38 8.21
CA ASP A 61 21.69 12.29 7.35
C ASP A 61 23.09 11.76 7.12
N LYS A 62 23.53 11.78 5.85
CA LYS A 62 24.91 11.55 5.46
C LYS A 62 25.29 12.60 4.43
N ASP A 63 26.22 13.46 4.81
CA ASP A 63 26.76 14.52 3.93
C ASP A 63 25.68 15.45 3.36
N GLY A 64 24.65 15.78 4.17
CA GLY A 64 23.54 16.65 3.78
C GLY A 64 22.50 15.97 2.89
N GLU A 65 22.51 14.64 2.80
CA GLU A 65 21.54 13.86 2.07
C GLU A 65 20.90 12.78 2.94
N LEU A 66 19.59 12.62 2.86
CA LEU A 66 18.86 11.64 3.65
C LEU A 66 18.88 10.26 3.02
N TYR A 67 19.15 9.23 3.83
CA TYR A 67 19.13 7.82 3.46
C TYR A 67 18.27 7.02 4.43
N ILE A 68 17.72 5.89 3.97
CA ILE A 68 17.03 4.93 4.84
C ILE A 68 18.04 3.94 5.39
N SER A 69 17.98 3.70 6.70
CA SER A 69 18.77 2.65 7.37
C SER A 69 18.59 1.30 6.66
N PRO A 70 19.65 0.54 6.47
CA PRO A 70 19.59 -0.84 5.97
C PRO A 70 18.80 -1.82 6.84
N ALA A 71 18.51 -1.44 8.08
CA ALA A 71 17.60 -2.18 8.96
C ALA A 71 16.28 -1.44 9.12
N GLN A 72 15.16 -2.14 8.95
CA GLN A 72 13.82 -1.66 9.26
C GLN A 72 13.18 -2.56 10.32
N TYR A 73 12.33 -2.00 11.15
CA TYR A 73 11.60 -2.77 12.17
C TYR A 73 10.22 -3.18 11.65
N ASN A 74 9.88 -4.46 11.81
CA ASN A 74 8.57 -5.02 11.52
C ASN A 74 7.79 -5.18 12.82
N VAL A 75 6.68 -4.47 12.96
CA VAL A 75 5.89 -4.40 14.19
C VAL A 75 5.25 -5.75 14.53
N ASP A 76 4.66 -6.43 13.53
CA ASP A 76 3.92 -7.67 13.77
C ASP A 76 4.83 -8.84 14.17
N SER A 77 6.06 -8.88 13.69
CA SER A 77 7.04 -9.93 14.04
C SER A 77 7.97 -9.53 15.17
N ASP A 78 7.92 -8.28 15.64
CA ASP A 78 8.83 -7.70 16.64
C ASP A 78 10.31 -7.93 16.28
N LYS A 79 10.66 -7.79 14.98
CA LYS A 79 12.02 -8.05 14.48
C LYS A 79 12.51 -6.98 13.53
N PHE A 80 13.82 -6.77 13.56
CA PHE A 80 14.49 -6.02 12.50
C PHE A 80 14.71 -6.92 11.28
N VAL A 81 14.48 -6.35 10.09
CA VAL A 81 14.73 -7.02 8.81
C VAL A 81 15.53 -6.11 7.89
N ASN A 82 16.26 -6.72 6.96
CA ASN A 82 17.07 -5.99 6.00
C ASN A 82 16.23 -5.16 5.02
N TYR A 83 16.78 -4.00 4.66
CA TYR A 83 16.18 -3.11 3.67
C TYR A 83 17.27 -2.48 2.79
N HIS A 84 17.45 -3.00 1.57
CA HIS A 84 18.46 -2.49 0.65
C HIS A 84 19.88 -2.40 1.23
N GLU A 85 20.25 -3.37 2.04
CA GLU A 85 21.50 -3.41 2.81
C GLU A 85 22.76 -3.35 1.93
N HIS A 86 22.63 -3.77 0.65
CA HIS A 86 23.71 -3.83 -0.33
C HIS A 86 23.85 -2.60 -1.23
N ASP A 87 22.84 -1.71 -1.27
CA ASP A 87 22.79 -0.55 -2.19
C ASP A 87 22.16 0.70 -1.58
N TRP A 88 22.05 0.77 -0.26
CA TRP A 88 21.39 1.87 0.44
C TRP A 88 22.01 3.24 0.13
N ASP A 89 23.34 3.30 0.00
CA ASP A 89 24.14 4.48 -0.31
C ASP A 89 23.91 5.04 -1.73
N LYS A 90 23.39 4.21 -2.65
CA LYS A 90 22.97 4.59 -4.01
C LYS A 90 21.51 5.02 -4.09
N ARG A 91 20.85 5.20 -2.95
CA ARG A 91 19.40 5.42 -2.84
C ARG A 91 19.04 6.67 -2.03
N PRO A 92 19.43 7.86 -2.49
CA PRO A 92 19.04 9.11 -1.84
C PRO A 92 17.54 9.15 -1.62
N TRP A 93 17.11 9.39 -0.37
CA TRP A 93 15.72 9.22 0.02
C TRP A 93 14.77 10.18 -0.71
N LEU A 94 15.14 11.45 -0.85
CA LEU A 94 14.30 12.43 -1.56
C LEU A 94 14.00 11.97 -2.98
N LYS A 95 14.99 11.47 -3.70
CA LYS A 95 14.86 11.02 -5.08
C LYS A 95 14.05 9.73 -5.21
N LYS A 96 14.16 8.82 -4.25
CA LYS A 96 13.51 7.50 -4.32
C LYS A 96 12.13 7.46 -3.66
N CYS A 97 11.94 8.24 -2.60
CA CYS A 97 10.80 8.09 -1.70
C CYS A 97 10.11 9.42 -1.36
N GLY A 98 10.84 10.54 -1.44
CA GLY A 98 10.44 11.83 -0.88
C GLY A 98 9.06 12.29 -1.32
N GLY A 99 8.75 12.25 -2.61
CA GLY A 99 7.49 12.78 -3.13
C GLY A 99 6.22 12.05 -2.69
N CYS A 100 6.35 10.84 -2.11
CA CYS A 100 5.22 10.10 -1.52
C CYS A 100 5.20 10.19 0.01
N HIS A 101 6.29 10.63 0.62
CA HIS A 101 6.46 10.63 2.08
C HIS A 101 6.72 12.00 2.68
N ALA A 102 6.82 13.04 1.84
CA ALA A 102 6.93 14.44 2.25
C ALA A 102 6.17 15.34 1.27
N THR A 103 5.83 16.54 1.70
CA THR A 103 5.14 17.55 0.90
C THR A 103 6.11 18.65 0.50
N GLY A 104 5.98 19.18 -0.72
CA GLY A 104 6.82 20.29 -1.21
C GLY A 104 8.29 19.89 -1.45
N VAL A 105 8.52 18.69 -2.00
CA VAL A 105 9.87 18.19 -2.29
C VAL A 105 10.51 18.95 -3.44
N ASP A 106 11.69 19.51 -3.18
CA ASP A 106 12.56 20.15 -4.14
C ASP A 106 13.86 19.33 -4.27
N LEU A 107 14.04 18.65 -5.40
CA LEU A 107 15.22 17.81 -5.64
C LEU A 107 16.48 18.60 -5.90
N GLU A 108 16.39 19.83 -6.40
CA GLU A 108 17.55 20.69 -6.68
C GLU A 108 18.12 21.26 -5.39
N LYS A 109 17.22 21.73 -4.51
CA LYS A 109 17.60 22.25 -3.18
C LYS A 109 17.81 21.15 -2.14
N LYS A 110 17.52 19.89 -2.49
CA LYS A 110 17.58 18.73 -1.59
C LYS A 110 16.79 18.90 -0.29
N CYS A 111 15.59 19.48 -0.38
CA CYS A 111 14.74 19.77 0.78
C CYS A 111 13.27 19.41 0.51
N PHE A 112 12.46 19.52 1.54
CA PHE A 112 11.00 19.44 1.49
C PHE A 112 10.41 20.45 2.49
N THR A 113 9.16 20.85 2.26
CA THR A 113 8.51 21.87 3.09
C THR A 113 7.96 21.27 4.38
N GLU A 114 7.36 20.07 4.31
CA GLU A 114 6.64 19.46 5.40
C GLU A 114 6.91 17.94 5.45
N PRO A 115 7.22 17.36 6.63
CA PRO A 115 7.30 15.91 6.79
C PRO A 115 5.91 15.28 6.71
N GLY A 116 5.76 14.23 5.89
CA GLY A 116 4.48 13.56 5.67
C GLY A 116 3.68 14.11 4.51
N VAL A 117 2.47 13.59 4.38
CA VAL A 117 1.51 13.98 3.34
C VAL A 117 0.61 15.07 3.91
N GLY A 118 0.97 16.32 3.67
CA GLY A 118 0.18 17.48 4.06
C GLY A 118 -0.93 17.81 3.06
N CYS A 119 -1.70 18.86 3.38
CA CYS A 119 -2.85 19.29 2.58
C CYS A 119 -2.49 19.53 1.10
N GLU A 120 -1.35 20.15 0.85
CA GLU A 120 -0.93 20.55 -0.50
C GLU A 120 -0.57 19.35 -1.41
N ALA A 121 -0.27 18.19 -0.84
CA ALA A 121 -0.03 16.97 -1.61
C ALA A 121 -1.26 16.52 -2.42
N CYS A 122 -2.46 16.81 -1.92
CA CYS A 122 -3.74 16.45 -2.55
C CYS A 122 -4.49 17.66 -3.12
N HIS A 123 -4.34 18.83 -2.49
CA HIS A 123 -5.09 20.04 -2.83
C HIS A 123 -4.29 21.04 -3.67
N GLY A 124 -3.00 20.80 -3.91
CA GLY A 124 -2.11 21.75 -4.57
C GLY A 124 -1.72 22.92 -3.66
N LYS A 125 -1.01 23.89 -4.21
CA LYS A 125 -0.46 25.02 -3.45
C LYS A 125 -1.55 25.86 -2.79
N GLY A 126 -1.49 25.98 -1.46
CA GLY A 126 -2.54 26.62 -0.64
C GLY A 126 -2.31 28.07 -0.25
N SER A 127 -1.14 28.66 -0.54
CA SER A 127 -0.78 30.01 -0.10
C SER A 127 -1.79 31.09 -0.53
N TRP A 128 -2.21 31.08 -1.78
CA TRP A 128 -3.24 32.00 -2.29
C TRP A 128 -4.60 31.74 -1.63
N HIS A 129 -4.97 30.48 -1.45
CA HIS A 129 -6.19 30.09 -0.78
C HIS A 129 -6.23 30.63 0.66
N ALA A 130 -5.15 30.50 1.39
CA ALA A 130 -5.03 30.96 2.77
C ALA A 130 -5.04 32.48 2.87
N ALA A 131 -4.40 33.20 1.94
CA ALA A 131 -4.30 34.64 1.95
C ALA A 131 -5.61 35.38 1.63
N LEU A 132 -6.57 34.76 0.94
CA LEU A 132 -7.82 35.37 0.59
C LEU A 132 -8.76 35.49 1.81
N PRO A 133 -9.44 36.65 2.00
CA PRO A 133 -10.44 36.84 3.04
C PRO A 133 -11.56 35.81 2.94
N SER A 134 -12.13 35.39 4.09
CA SER A 134 -13.21 34.40 4.16
C SER A 134 -14.46 34.80 3.39
N ALA A 135 -14.74 36.09 3.28
CA ALA A 135 -15.88 36.63 2.51
C ALA A 135 -15.74 36.40 0.99
N LYS A 136 -14.52 36.15 0.47
CA LYS A 136 -14.30 35.92 -0.96
C LYS A 136 -14.44 34.44 -1.33
N VAL A 137 -15.58 33.83 -1.02
CA VAL A 137 -15.83 32.38 -1.11
C VAL A 137 -15.58 31.83 -2.51
N TYR A 138 -16.05 32.49 -3.57
CA TYR A 138 -15.85 32.01 -4.94
C TYR A 138 -14.39 32.04 -5.35
N GLN A 139 -13.70 33.14 -5.11
CA GLN A 139 -12.27 33.27 -5.40
C GLN A 139 -11.44 32.25 -4.61
N LYS A 140 -11.78 32.00 -3.33
CA LYS A 140 -11.11 30.96 -2.56
C LYS A 140 -11.27 29.58 -3.20
N ARG A 141 -12.45 29.24 -3.71
CA ARG A 141 -12.68 27.94 -4.38
C ARG A 141 -11.82 27.75 -5.62
N ASP A 142 -11.53 28.82 -6.36
CA ASP A 142 -10.75 28.78 -7.59
C ASP A 142 -9.23 28.67 -7.33
N THR A 143 -8.80 28.92 -6.11
CA THR A 143 -7.36 28.94 -5.74
C THR A 143 -6.86 27.62 -5.16
N ILE A 144 -7.71 26.59 -5.05
CA ILE A 144 -7.34 25.28 -4.51
C ILE A 144 -8.11 24.16 -5.22
N ILE A 145 -7.48 23.04 -5.38
CA ILE A 145 -8.12 21.84 -5.93
C ILE A 145 -8.98 21.18 -4.85
N ASN A 146 -10.25 20.87 -5.20
CA ASN A 146 -11.09 20.00 -4.41
C ASN A 146 -11.25 18.66 -5.14
N PRO A 147 -10.60 17.58 -4.68
CA PRO A 147 -10.64 16.27 -5.36
C PRO A 147 -12.08 15.74 -5.56
N ALA A 148 -13.00 16.04 -4.64
CA ALA A 148 -14.40 15.64 -4.74
C ALA A 148 -15.19 16.36 -5.86
N LYS A 149 -14.64 17.42 -6.42
CA LYS A 149 -15.24 18.18 -7.53
C LYS A 149 -14.62 17.85 -8.89
N LEU A 150 -13.58 17.04 -8.89
CA LEU A 150 -12.95 16.55 -10.12
C LEU A 150 -13.73 15.36 -10.67
N THR A 151 -13.60 15.11 -11.96
CA THR A 151 -14.07 13.83 -12.54
C THR A 151 -13.33 12.66 -11.92
N MET A 152 -13.97 11.51 -11.83
CA MET A 152 -13.38 10.30 -11.26
C MET A 152 -11.97 10.04 -11.83
N GLY A 153 -11.82 10.08 -13.16
CA GLY A 153 -10.56 9.78 -13.83
C GLY A 153 -9.41 10.72 -13.46
N VAL A 154 -9.70 11.95 -13.02
CA VAL A 154 -8.71 12.92 -12.54
C VAL A 154 -8.49 12.81 -11.03
N SER A 155 -9.58 12.71 -10.28
CA SER A 155 -9.56 12.64 -8.81
C SER A 155 -8.69 11.49 -8.30
N VAL A 156 -8.88 10.30 -8.84
CA VAL A 156 -8.13 9.09 -8.39
C VAL A 156 -6.63 9.14 -8.74
N GLN A 157 -6.23 9.96 -9.71
CA GLN A 157 -4.81 10.14 -10.05
C GLN A 157 -4.03 10.85 -8.94
N ILE A 158 -4.71 11.60 -8.09
CA ILE A 158 -4.11 12.19 -6.90
C ILE A 158 -3.64 11.08 -5.95
N CYS A 159 -4.46 10.08 -5.69
CA CYS A 159 -4.07 8.90 -4.93
C CYS A 159 -2.98 8.09 -5.67
N GLY A 160 -3.16 7.92 -6.99
CA GLY A 160 -2.23 7.23 -7.87
C GLY A 160 -0.85 7.90 -7.98
N SER A 161 -0.69 9.16 -7.60
CA SER A 161 0.62 9.80 -7.58
C SER A 161 1.58 9.16 -6.56
N CYS A 162 1.03 8.57 -5.48
CA CYS A 162 1.78 7.88 -4.43
C CYS A 162 1.50 6.37 -4.40
N HIS A 163 0.25 5.94 -4.64
CA HIS A 163 -0.16 4.54 -4.60
C HIS A 163 -0.01 3.80 -5.94
N ASN A 164 1.04 4.15 -6.68
CA ASN A 164 1.39 3.60 -7.98
C ASN A 164 2.91 3.43 -8.08
N ARG A 165 3.37 2.32 -8.62
CA ARG A 165 4.79 2.10 -8.88
C ARG A 165 5.13 2.42 -10.32
N GLY A 166 6.28 3.06 -10.52
CA GLY A 166 6.72 3.43 -11.86
C GLY A 166 7.99 4.29 -11.83
N LYS A 167 8.14 5.10 -12.85
CA LYS A 167 9.29 5.99 -13.02
C LYS A 167 8.83 7.39 -13.42
N SER A 168 9.43 8.42 -12.86
CA SER A 168 9.21 9.80 -13.29
C SER A 168 9.61 10.01 -14.75
N THR A 169 8.79 10.74 -15.49
CA THR A 169 9.11 11.20 -16.85
C THR A 169 9.95 12.49 -16.82
N LYS A 170 9.98 13.19 -15.69
CA LYS A 170 10.67 14.48 -15.53
C LYS A 170 12.04 14.38 -14.85
N ALA A 171 12.26 13.33 -14.04
CA ALA A 171 13.51 13.13 -13.31
C ALA A 171 13.98 11.68 -13.39
N LYS A 172 15.04 11.42 -14.15
CA LYS A 172 15.61 10.08 -14.33
C LYS A 172 15.99 9.45 -12.99
N GLY A 173 15.49 8.23 -12.74
CA GLY A 173 15.79 7.44 -11.55
C GLY A 173 14.96 7.82 -10.31
N SER A 174 14.01 8.77 -10.43
CA SER A 174 13.04 9.04 -9.38
C SER A 174 11.93 7.97 -9.37
N GLY A 175 11.55 7.55 -8.16
CA GLY A 175 10.50 6.57 -7.92
C GLY A 175 9.08 7.16 -7.77
N TRP A 176 8.93 8.47 -7.97
CA TRP A 176 7.67 9.21 -7.82
C TRP A 176 7.51 10.26 -8.91
N PRO A 177 6.29 10.78 -9.19
CA PRO A 177 6.02 11.69 -10.31
C PRO A 177 6.50 13.12 -10.02
N VAL A 178 7.79 13.38 -10.23
CA VAL A 178 8.39 14.71 -10.01
C VAL A 178 7.66 15.79 -10.82
N GLY A 179 7.25 16.85 -10.14
CA GLY A 179 6.55 17.99 -10.73
C GLY A 179 5.05 17.74 -10.96
N TYR A 180 4.50 16.62 -10.50
CA TYR A 180 3.05 16.38 -10.55
C TYR A 180 2.32 17.38 -9.66
N GLU A 181 1.24 17.92 -10.19
CA GLU A 181 0.31 18.79 -9.46
C GLU A 181 -1.09 18.16 -9.49
N PRO A 182 -1.81 18.15 -8.35
CA PRO A 182 -3.18 17.67 -8.29
C PRO A 182 -4.07 18.28 -9.40
N GLY A 183 -4.90 17.44 -10.01
CA GLY A 183 -5.76 17.89 -11.13
C GLY A 183 -5.15 17.77 -12.52
N LYS A 184 -3.84 17.56 -12.63
CA LYS A 184 -3.17 17.27 -13.92
C LYS A 184 -3.18 15.78 -14.25
N SER A 185 -2.93 15.43 -15.50
CA SER A 185 -2.78 14.04 -15.92
C SER A 185 -1.49 13.44 -15.38
N LEU A 186 -1.60 12.38 -14.56
CA LEU A 186 -0.46 11.69 -13.96
C LEU A 186 0.49 11.11 -15.03
N SER A 187 -0.04 10.63 -16.15
CA SER A 187 0.76 10.05 -17.23
C SER A 187 1.78 11.01 -17.84
N SER A 188 1.55 12.33 -17.73
CA SER A 188 2.52 13.35 -18.17
C SER A 188 3.76 13.43 -17.28
N PHE A 189 3.68 12.89 -16.07
CA PHE A 189 4.75 12.96 -15.05
C PHE A 189 5.28 11.58 -14.65
N TYR A 190 4.52 10.51 -14.92
CA TYR A 190 4.83 9.19 -14.41
C TYR A 190 4.43 8.07 -15.35
N LYS A 191 5.35 7.17 -15.62
CA LYS A 191 5.12 5.94 -16.35
C LYS A 191 4.98 4.81 -15.33
N SER A 192 3.76 4.27 -15.21
CA SER A 192 3.48 3.12 -14.33
C SER A 192 4.27 1.89 -14.75
N THR A 193 4.58 1.02 -13.77
CA THR A 193 5.16 -0.29 -14.04
C THR A 193 4.14 -1.20 -14.74
N SER A 194 4.61 -2.13 -15.57
CA SER A 194 3.80 -3.09 -16.29
C SER A 194 4.64 -4.33 -16.62
N PHE A 195 4.03 -5.50 -16.61
CA PHE A 195 4.66 -6.75 -17.02
C PHE A 195 5.03 -6.72 -18.51
N GLU A 196 4.14 -6.24 -19.35
CA GLU A 196 4.39 -6.05 -20.79
C GLU A 196 5.57 -5.12 -21.06
N ALA A 197 5.80 -4.14 -20.20
CA ALA A 197 6.97 -3.26 -20.25
C ALA A 197 8.24 -3.88 -19.64
N GLY A 198 8.21 -5.17 -19.27
CA GLY A 198 9.35 -5.94 -18.77
C GLY A 198 9.59 -5.87 -17.26
N ASP A 199 8.67 -5.32 -16.46
CA ASP A 199 8.83 -5.27 -15.00
C ASP A 199 8.30 -6.54 -14.30
N VAL A 200 8.95 -7.67 -14.55
CA VAL A 200 8.63 -8.96 -13.92
C VAL A 200 8.87 -9.00 -12.41
N LYS A 201 9.60 -8.01 -11.87
CA LYS A 201 9.93 -7.94 -10.44
C LYS A 201 8.74 -7.42 -9.61
N HIS A 202 7.98 -6.49 -10.15
CA HIS A 202 6.95 -5.77 -9.38
C HIS A 202 5.51 -6.09 -9.79
N VAL A 203 5.34 -6.80 -10.91
CA VAL A 203 4.02 -7.25 -11.39
C VAL A 203 4.04 -8.72 -11.79
N TYR A 204 2.89 -9.38 -11.66
CA TYR A 204 2.64 -10.73 -12.17
C TYR A 204 2.37 -10.69 -13.67
N ALA A 205 2.36 -11.85 -14.32
CA ALA A 205 2.07 -11.96 -15.75
C ALA A 205 0.66 -11.47 -16.14
N ASN A 206 -0.27 -11.48 -15.21
CA ASN A 206 -1.62 -10.93 -15.33
C ASN A 206 -1.73 -9.44 -14.94
N GLU A 207 -0.61 -8.73 -14.88
CA GLU A 207 -0.48 -7.32 -14.48
C GLU A 207 -0.86 -7.00 -13.03
N PHE A 208 -1.13 -7.99 -12.17
CA PHE A 208 -1.41 -7.76 -10.75
C PHE A 208 -0.14 -7.39 -9.98
N ALA A 209 -0.31 -6.55 -8.98
CA ALA A 209 0.78 -6.00 -8.20
C ALA A 209 1.49 -7.05 -7.31
N LYS A 210 2.83 -7.07 -7.35
CA LYS A 210 3.70 -7.86 -6.45
C LYS A 210 4.23 -7.05 -5.27
N GLY A 211 4.18 -5.74 -5.33
CA GLY A 211 4.84 -4.86 -4.36
C GLY A 211 3.88 -3.87 -3.69
N HIS A 212 4.37 -3.26 -2.61
CA HIS A 212 3.67 -2.20 -1.93
C HIS A 212 3.47 -0.96 -2.85
N HIS A 213 2.56 -0.06 -2.47
CA HIS A 213 2.16 1.15 -3.18
C HIS A 213 1.81 0.92 -4.67
N GLN A 214 1.06 -0.14 -4.97
CA GLN A 214 0.57 -0.45 -6.33
C GLN A 214 -0.97 -0.57 -6.39
N GLN A 215 -1.67 -0.11 -5.37
CA GLN A 215 -3.13 -0.22 -5.25
C GLN A 215 -3.86 0.43 -6.43
N TYR A 216 -3.31 1.52 -6.97
CA TYR A 216 -3.88 2.22 -8.11
C TYR A 216 -3.85 1.37 -9.40
N ILE A 217 -2.78 0.59 -9.62
CA ILE A 217 -2.66 -0.29 -10.79
C ILE A 217 -3.67 -1.43 -10.70
N ASP A 218 -3.76 -2.07 -9.53
CA ASP A 218 -4.72 -3.14 -9.27
C ASP A 218 -6.16 -2.66 -9.44
N TRP A 219 -6.51 -1.55 -8.77
CA TRP A 219 -7.84 -0.97 -8.81
C TRP A 219 -8.27 -0.61 -10.24
N LYS A 220 -7.40 -0.06 -11.07
CA LYS A 220 -7.69 0.26 -12.48
C LYS A 220 -8.13 -0.95 -13.32
N GLN A 221 -7.74 -2.15 -12.92
CA GLN A 221 -8.12 -3.40 -13.59
C GLN A 221 -9.44 -3.95 -13.06
N SER A 222 -9.94 -3.44 -11.94
CA SER A 222 -11.10 -3.96 -11.23
C SER A 222 -12.43 -3.58 -11.89
N ARG A 223 -13.47 -4.32 -11.56
CA ARG A 223 -14.86 -3.95 -11.88
C ARG A 223 -15.31 -2.69 -11.14
N HIS A 224 -14.74 -2.41 -9.96
CA HIS A 224 -15.00 -1.18 -9.21
C HIS A 224 -14.60 0.07 -9.99
N PHE A 225 -13.44 0.04 -10.66
CA PHE A 225 -13.06 1.13 -11.57
C PHE A 225 -14.11 1.34 -12.68
N LYS A 226 -14.55 0.26 -13.33
CA LYS A 226 -15.55 0.33 -14.41
C LYS A 226 -16.92 0.84 -13.92
N ALA A 227 -17.25 0.55 -12.66
CA ALA A 227 -18.49 0.99 -12.00
C ALA A 227 -18.40 2.42 -11.41
N GLY A 228 -17.27 3.11 -11.54
CA GLY A 228 -17.11 4.46 -11.02
C GLY A 228 -16.82 4.56 -9.52
N VAL A 229 -16.52 3.43 -8.85
CA VAL A 229 -16.14 3.39 -7.44
C VAL A 229 -14.73 3.93 -7.29
N THR A 230 -14.54 4.96 -6.47
CA THR A 230 -13.25 5.62 -6.26
C THR A 230 -12.56 5.14 -4.99
N CYS A 231 -11.31 5.55 -4.79
CA CYS A 231 -10.57 5.26 -3.56
C CYS A 231 -11.32 5.80 -2.32
N THR A 232 -11.87 7.01 -2.43
CA THR A 232 -12.61 7.67 -1.36
C THR A 232 -14.03 7.12 -1.14
N SER A 233 -14.49 6.18 -1.96
CA SER A 233 -15.73 5.43 -1.67
C SER A 233 -15.54 4.45 -0.49
N CYS A 234 -14.29 4.04 -0.20
CA CYS A 234 -13.97 3.11 0.88
C CYS A 234 -13.04 3.71 1.93
N HIS A 235 -12.14 4.63 1.53
CA HIS A 235 -11.09 5.17 2.40
C HIS A 235 -11.35 6.60 2.87
N TYR A 236 -11.03 6.87 4.14
CA TYR A 236 -10.91 8.24 4.65
C TYR A 236 -9.71 8.94 4.03
N SER A 237 -9.90 10.16 3.54
CA SER A 237 -8.83 10.98 2.99
C SER A 237 -8.18 11.92 4.01
N HIS A 238 -8.88 12.31 5.08
CA HIS A 238 -8.40 13.29 6.07
C HIS A 238 -7.99 12.69 7.42
N GLU A 239 -8.15 11.37 7.62
CA GLU A 239 -7.80 10.67 8.86
C GLU A 239 -6.75 9.57 8.66
N LEU A 240 -6.05 9.62 7.53
CA LEU A 240 -5.01 8.64 7.23
C LEU A 240 -3.89 8.68 8.28
N GLY A 241 -3.63 7.52 8.90
CA GLY A 241 -2.61 7.39 9.94
C GLY A 241 -3.01 7.85 11.35
N MET A 242 -4.18 8.47 11.52
CA MET A 242 -4.70 8.94 12.81
C MET A 242 -5.57 7.90 13.51
N SER A 243 -6.05 6.89 12.80
CA SER A 243 -6.92 5.86 13.38
C SER A 243 -6.13 4.93 14.30
N PRO A 244 -6.58 4.73 15.56
CA PRO A 244 -6.02 3.71 16.45
C PRO A 244 -6.22 2.29 15.92
N SER A 245 -7.19 2.08 15.04
CA SER A 245 -7.33 0.84 14.28
C SER A 245 -6.50 0.94 13.00
N ARG A 246 -5.80 -0.14 12.63
CA ARG A 246 -5.08 -0.25 11.35
C ARG A 246 -5.99 -0.14 10.11
N SER A 247 -7.31 -0.08 10.31
CA SER A 247 -8.30 0.13 9.25
C SER A 247 -8.30 1.57 8.80
N GLN A 248 -8.04 1.80 7.53
CA GLN A 248 -8.09 3.10 6.89
C GLN A 248 -9.39 3.28 6.08
N THR A 249 -10.40 2.45 6.34
CA THR A 249 -11.69 2.44 5.65
C THR A 249 -12.80 2.99 6.55
N TYR A 250 -13.87 3.52 5.95
CA TYR A 250 -15.05 4.02 6.67
C TYR A 250 -15.68 2.97 7.56
N SER A 251 -15.80 1.74 7.05
CA SER A 251 -16.35 0.63 7.79
C SER A 251 -15.30 -0.46 8.01
N LYS A 252 -15.33 -1.10 9.17
CA LYS A 252 -14.41 -2.20 9.50
C LYS A 252 -14.87 -3.51 8.85
N GLY A 253 -13.91 -4.25 8.31
CA GLY A 253 -14.15 -5.60 7.77
C GLY A 253 -15.16 -5.57 6.63
N ASP A 254 -16.08 -6.52 6.63
CA ASP A 254 -17.04 -6.75 5.55
C ASP A 254 -18.16 -5.73 5.47
N LYS A 255 -18.39 -4.94 6.51
CA LYS A 255 -19.46 -3.93 6.55
C LYS A 255 -19.37 -2.96 5.38
N GLY A 256 -18.17 -2.48 5.05
CA GLY A 256 -17.97 -1.57 3.92
C GLY A 256 -18.31 -2.21 2.56
N CYS A 257 -18.13 -3.51 2.43
CA CYS A 257 -18.54 -4.24 1.23
C CYS A 257 -20.07 -4.39 1.16
N MET A 258 -20.69 -4.71 2.29
CA MET A 258 -22.13 -4.97 2.40
C MET A 258 -22.99 -3.73 2.19
N GLU A 259 -22.47 -2.51 2.33
CA GLU A 259 -23.18 -1.27 2.01
C GLU A 259 -23.63 -1.21 0.53
N CYS A 260 -22.89 -1.89 -0.36
CA CYS A 260 -23.24 -1.97 -1.79
C CYS A 260 -23.60 -3.40 -2.23
N HIS A 261 -23.04 -4.42 -1.55
CA HIS A 261 -23.22 -5.83 -1.86
C HIS A 261 -24.20 -6.52 -0.89
N GLU A 262 -25.36 -5.87 -0.62
CA GLU A 262 -26.37 -6.32 0.35
C GLU A 262 -26.86 -7.74 0.10
N LYS A 263 -27.01 -8.13 -1.16
CA LYS A 263 -27.53 -9.44 -1.58
C LYS A 263 -26.39 -10.37 -1.98
N MET A 264 -25.58 -10.75 -1.01
CA MET A 264 -24.58 -11.78 -1.25
C MET A 264 -25.26 -13.13 -1.40
N ASN A 265 -25.01 -13.82 -2.52
CA ASN A 265 -25.54 -15.13 -2.77
C ASN A 265 -24.90 -16.16 -1.82
N GLN A 266 -25.71 -16.82 -0.98
CA GLN A 266 -25.30 -17.83 -0.01
C GLN A 266 -25.14 -19.21 -0.68
N VAL A 267 -24.44 -19.27 -1.81
CA VAL A 267 -24.18 -20.51 -2.56
C VAL A 267 -22.68 -20.74 -2.73
N GLY A 268 -22.31 -21.97 -2.98
CA GLY A 268 -20.93 -22.36 -3.24
C GLY A 268 -20.00 -22.00 -2.07
N ALA A 269 -18.87 -21.37 -2.37
CA ALA A 269 -17.88 -20.99 -1.37
C ALA A 269 -18.42 -20.00 -0.31
N HIS A 270 -19.38 -19.13 -0.66
CA HIS A 270 -20.01 -18.23 0.29
C HIS A 270 -20.84 -18.95 1.34
N ALA A 271 -21.52 -20.04 0.98
CA ALA A 271 -22.28 -20.85 1.94
C ALA A 271 -21.40 -21.57 2.96
N VAL A 272 -20.21 -22.00 2.55
CA VAL A 272 -19.25 -22.71 3.40
C VAL A 272 -18.43 -21.74 4.26
N HIS A 273 -18.09 -20.57 3.72
CA HIS A 273 -17.26 -19.55 4.39
C HIS A 273 -18.10 -18.36 4.88
N SER A 274 -19.30 -18.64 5.43
CA SER A 274 -20.20 -17.60 5.95
C SER A 274 -19.61 -16.77 7.10
N PHE A 275 -18.57 -17.28 7.77
CA PHE A 275 -17.73 -16.56 8.74
C PHE A 275 -16.57 -15.82 8.09
N GLY A 276 -16.32 -16.07 6.80
CA GLY A 276 -15.18 -15.55 6.08
C GLY A 276 -15.35 -14.08 5.76
N ASN A 277 -14.25 -13.35 5.84
CA ASN A 277 -14.25 -11.98 5.49
C ASN A 277 -14.11 -11.81 3.96
N CYS A 278 -14.88 -10.91 3.36
CA CYS A 278 -14.85 -10.59 1.94
C CYS A 278 -13.43 -10.25 1.45
N VAL A 279 -12.71 -9.50 2.27
CA VAL A 279 -11.34 -9.04 2.00
C VAL A 279 -10.37 -10.21 1.84
N GLY A 280 -10.49 -11.26 2.67
CA GLY A 280 -9.60 -12.42 2.62
C GLY A 280 -9.63 -13.14 1.27
N CYS A 281 -10.78 -13.22 0.64
CA CYS A 281 -10.96 -13.89 -0.65
C CYS A 281 -10.84 -12.92 -1.83
N HIS A 282 -11.53 -11.75 -1.77
CA HIS A 282 -11.64 -10.82 -2.89
C HIS A 282 -10.53 -9.78 -2.94
N MET A 283 -9.72 -9.65 -1.89
CA MET A 283 -8.53 -8.83 -1.81
C MET A 283 -7.35 -9.65 -1.26
N PRO A 284 -6.95 -10.74 -1.93
CA PRO A 284 -5.95 -11.65 -1.38
C PRO A 284 -4.63 -10.94 -1.15
N LYS A 285 -3.89 -11.38 -0.13
CA LYS A 285 -2.57 -10.84 0.22
C LYS A 285 -1.49 -11.38 -0.72
N ILE A 286 -1.45 -10.91 -1.94
CA ILE A 286 -0.51 -11.33 -2.99
C ILE A 286 0.68 -10.40 -3.19
N ALA A 287 0.59 -9.18 -2.68
CA ALA A 287 1.66 -8.20 -2.73
C ALA A 287 2.45 -8.17 -1.42
N LYS A 288 3.71 -7.72 -1.49
CA LYS A 288 4.58 -7.65 -0.33
C LYS A 288 5.13 -6.26 -0.08
N SER A 289 5.36 -5.95 1.17
CA SER A 289 6.10 -4.78 1.60
C SER A 289 7.41 -5.15 2.29
N ALA A 290 7.37 -5.87 3.39
CA ALA A 290 8.53 -6.40 4.10
C ALA A 290 8.54 -7.94 4.03
N GLU A 291 7.39 -8.55 4.19
CA GLU A 291 7.18 -9.99 4.08
C GLU A 291 6.34 -10.30 2.84
N SER A 292 6.42 -11.53 2.34
CA SER A 292 5.58 -11.97 1.23
C SER A 292 4.13 -12.12 1.69
N GLY A 293 3.19 -11.56 0.90
CA GLY A 293 1.78 -11.66 1.19
C GLY A 293 1.33 -10.84 2.40
N ASP A 294 1.95 -9.69 2.68
CA ASP A 294 1.55 -8.79 3.77
C ASP A 294 0.57 -7.69 3.33
N ILE A 295 0.33 -7.53 2.03
CA ILE A 295 -0.52 -6.47 1.47
C ILE A 295 -1.69 -7.03 0.66
N HIS A 296 -2.88 -6.52 0.95
CA HIS A 296 -4.09 -6.83 0.21
C HIS A 296 -4.07 -6.23 -1.21
N SER A 297 -4.37 -7.06 -2.20
CA SER A 297 -4.59 -6.63 -3.58
C SER A 297 -5.86 -5.79 -3.70
N HIS A 298 -5.89 -4.86 -4.64
CA HIS A 298 -7.05 -4.03 -4.95
C HIS A 298 -7.69 -4.37 -6.31
N VAL A 299 -7.46 -5.60 -6.80
CA VAL A 299 -8.12 -6.10 -8.01
C VAL A 299 -9.56 -6.54 -7.77
N PHE A 300 -9.95 -6.80 -6.51
CA PHE A 300 -11.29 -7.21 -6.08
C PHE A 300 -11.78 -8.48 -6.79
N VAL A 301 -10.89 -9.46 -6.93
CA VAL A 301 -11.20 -10.77 -7.49
C VAL A 301 -10.69 -11.87 -6.59
N THR A 302 -11.40 -12.99 -6.56
CA THR A 302 -10.90 -14.22 -5.94
C THR A 302 -9.94 -14.89 -6.91
N LEU A 303 -8.71 -15.10 -6.47
CA LEU A 303 -7.73 -15.91 -7.19
C LEU A 303 -7.92 -17.37 -6.75
N LEU A 304 -8.24 -18.22 -7.70
CA LEU A 304 -8.52 -19.65 -7.45
C LEU A 304 -7.23 -20.48 -7.49
N PRO A 305 -7.23 -21.69 -6.95
CA PRO A 305 -6.09 -22.62 -7.05
C PRO A 305 -5.64 -22.86 -8.49
N LYS A 306 -6.57 -22.90 -9.48
CA LYS A 306 -6.25 -23.03 -10.91
C LYS A 306 -5.37 -21.88 -11.40
N ASP A 307 -5.57 -20.65 -10.92
CA ASP A 307 -4.77 -19.50 -11.34
C ASP A 307 -3.29 -19.67 -10.94
N THR A 308 -3.04 -20.31 -9.78
CA THR A 308 -1.69 -20.70 -9.36
C THR A 308 -1.15 -21.89 -10.16
N LEU A 309 -2.00 -22.87 -10.50
CA LEU A 309 -1.58 -24.00 -11.37
C LEU A 309 -1.13 -23.50 -12.74
N GLU A 310 -1.82 -22.53 -13.31
CA GLU A 310 -1.47 -21.89 -14.60
C GLU A 310 -0.25 -20.94 -14.45
N ASN A 311 -0.13 -20.26 -13.34
CA ASN A 311 0.97 -19.35 -13.05
C ASN A 311 1.53 -19.60 -11.64
N PRO A 312 2.50 -20.51 -11.47
CA PRO A 312 3.02 -20.93 -10.16
C PRO A 312 3.62 -19.80 -9.30
N LYS A 313 3.86 -18.63 -9.87
CA LYS A 313 4.35 -17.45 -9.14
C LYS A 313 3.21 -16.58 -8.58
N LEU A 314 1.98 -16.80 -9.01
CA LEU A 314 0.80 -16.07 -8.55
C LEU A 314 0.15 -16.82 -7.37
N PRO A 315 0.15 -16.27 -6.15
CA PRO A 315 -0.58 -16.86 -5.03
C PRO A 315 -2.08 -16.82 -5.26
N ASN A 316 -2.82 -17.78 -4.69
CA ASN A 316 -4.28 -17.79 -4.73
C ASN A 316 -4.90 -17.41 -3.39
N SER A 317 -6.18 -17.04 -3.40
CA SER A 317 -6.92 -16.62 -2.22
C SER A 317 -7.08 -17.74 -1.19
N CYS A 318 -7.13 -19.00 -1.60
CA CYS A 318 -7.29 -20.13 -0.68
C CYS A 318 -6.03 -20.34 0.18
N GLN A 319 -4.87 -20.41 -0.45
CA GLN A 319 -3.61 -20.63 0.26
C GLN A 319 -3.06 -19.42 0.99
N THR A 320 -3.60 -18.22 0.78
CA THR A 320 -3.33 -17.07 1.65
C THR A 320 -4.03 -17.17 3.00
N CYS A 321 -5.01 -18.08 3.14
CA CYS A 321 -5.65 -18.42 4.40
C CYS A 321 -4.82 -19.49 5.14
N HIS A 322 -4.65 -19.35 6.46
CA HIS A 322 -3.91 -20.33 7.27
C HIS A 322 -4.53 -21.73 7.28
N GLN A 323 -5.84 -21.85 7.02
CA GLN A 323 -6.55 -23.12 6.97
C GLN A 323 -6.16 -23.98 5.75
N HIS A 324 -5.77 -23.35 4.64
CA HIS A 324 -5.51 -24.02 3.36
C HIS A 324 -4.06 -23.85 2.89
N LYS A 325 -3.20 -23.30 3.74
CA LYS A 325 -1.83 -22.87 3.36
C LYS A 325 -1.01 -23.98 2.73
N ASP A 326 -1.10 -25.19 3.26
CA ASP A 326 -0.26 -26.33 2.89
C ASP A 326 -1.05 -27.41 2.11
N GLU A 327 -2.28 -27.10 1.66
CA GLU A 327 -3.10 -28.07 0.93
C GLU A 327 -2.72 -28.14 -0.55
N ASP A 328 -2.96 -29.31 -1.16
CA ASP A 328 -2.71 -29.53 -2.58
C ASP A 328 -3.64 -28.66 -3.46
N LEU A 329 -3.05 -28.01 -4.45
CA LEU A 329 -3.76 -27.08 -5.33
C LEU A 329 -4.86 -27.74 -6.17
N LYS A 330 -4.64 -28.96 -6.64
CA LYS A 330 -5.63 -29.68 -7.47
C LYS A 330 -6.81 -30.14 -6.64
N ASP A 331 -6.52 -30.54 -5.39
CA ASP A 331 -7.57 -30.94 -4.45
C ASP A 331 -8.41 -29.74 -4.01
N LEU A 332 -7.76 -28.60 -3.71
CA LEU A 332 -8.46 -27.33 -3.42
C LEU A 332 -9.34 -26.91 -4.60
N GLN A 333 -8.84 -27.00 -5.83
CA GLN A 333 -9.62 -26.63 -7.02
C GLN A 333 -10.81 -27.57 -7.21
N ARG A 334 -10.61 -28.87 -7.09
CA ARG A 334 -11.69 -29.85 -7.18
C ARG A 334 -12.80 -29.57 -6.17
N ARG A 335 -12.45 -29.32 -4.90
CA ARG A 335 -13.42 -28.99 -3.84
C ARG A 335 -14.16 -27.66 -4.13
N PHE A 336 -13.45 -26.67 -4.65
CA PHE A 336 -14.08 -25.41 -5.05
C PHE A 336 -15.09 -25.63 -6.18
N ASP A 337 -14.75 -26.42 -7.20
CA ASP A 337 -15.64 -26.74 -8.32
C ASP A 337 -16.88 -27.50 -7.85
N GLU A 338 -16.73 -28.49 -6.98
CA GLU A 338 -17.83 -29.22 -6.36
C GLU A 338 -18.79 -28.32 -5.57
N LEU A 339 -18.23 -27.35 -4.79
CA LEU A 339 -19.02 -26.37 -4.05
C LEU A 339 -19.75 -25.39 -4.98
N SER A 340 -19.13 -24.98 -6.05
CA SER A 340 -19.68 -24.02 -7.02
C SER A 340 -20.87 -24.57 -7.78
N HIS A 341 -20.98 -25.90 -7.89
CA HIS A 341 -22.10 -26.59 -8.57
C HIS A 341 -23.21 -27.07 -7.58
N ARG A 342 -23.04 -26.87 -6.27
CA ARG A 342 -24.10 -27.21 -5.32
C ARG A 342 -25.28 -26.25 -5.48
N PRO A 343 -26.51 -26.74 -5.60
CA PRO A 343 -27.71 -25.89 -5.55
C PRO A 343 -27.78 -25.18 -4.20
N PRO A 344 -28.43 -24.00 -4.12
CA PRO A 344 -28.67 -23.32 -2.86
C PRO A 344 -29.30 -24.32 -1.87
N ALA A 345 -28.76 -24.38 -0.65
CA ALA A 345 -29.43 -25.19 0.40
C ALA A 345 -30.86 -24.68 0.52
N GLN A 346 -31.85 -25.58 0.31
CA GLN A 346 -33.21 -25.24 0.62
C GLN A 346 -33.24 -24.84 2.09
N ALA A 347 -33.70 -23.63 2.39
CA ALA A 347 -33.87 -23.17 3.75
C ALA A 347 -34.70 -24.28 4.47
N ALA A 348 -34.09 -24.93 5.44
CA ALA A 348 -34.78 -25.89 6.26
C ALA A 348 -35.97 -25.14 6.84
N ALA A 349 -37.18 -25.55 6.44
CA ALA A 349 -38.40 -25.01 7.01
C ALA A 349 -38.34 -25.35 8.51
N VAL A 350 -38.11 -24.33 9.32
CA VAL A 350 -38.30 -24.44 10.76
C VAL A 350 -39.78 -24.68 10.92
N SER A 351 -40.13 -25.97 11.08
CA SER A 351 -41.46 -26.33 11.52
C SER A 351 -41.61 -25.79 12.94
N THR A 352 -42.30 -24.68 13.08
CA THR A 352 -42.88 -24.27 14.34
C THR A 352 -43.94 -25.31 14.66
N GLY A 353 -43.56 -26.33 15.43
CA GLY A 353 -44.51 -27.20 16.08
C GLY A 353 -45.27 -26.36 17.11
N GLU A 354 -46.55 -26.42 17.01
CA GLU A 354 -47.53 -25.93 17.97
C GLU A 354 -47.29 -26.47 19.39
#